data_4be111238e1455947cf8c858661cf619
#
_entry.id   4be111238e1455947cf8c858661cf619
#
_cell.length_a   1.000
_cell.length_b   1.000
_cell.length_c   1.000
_cell.angle_alpha   90.00
_cell.angle_beta   90.00
_cell.angle_gamma   90.00
#
_symmetry.space_group_name_H-M   'P 1'
#
loop_
_entity.id
_entity.type
_entity.pdbx_description
1 polymer ?
#
loop_
_entity_poly.entity_id
_entity_poly.type
_entity_poly.pdbx_seq_one_letter_code
_entity_poly.pdbx_strand_id
1 'polypeptide(L)'
;MQRPRGFTLIEVMITIAIIAILAAVAIPSYSEYVRRGRITEAVSALSGMRVKMEQYFQDNRTYVGACAAGTVAPKPTDSTNFAFTCPTLAATLCIFEFCR
;
A
#
# COMPACT_ATOMS: atom_id res chain seq x y z
N MET A 1 45.53 20.21 -31.09
CA MET A 1 44.49 19.16 -31.12
C MET A 1 44.55 18.35 -29.81
N GLN A 2 43.52 18.44 -29.02
CA GLN A 2 43.40 17.59 -27.80
C GLN A 2 42.90 16.21 -28.21
N ARG A 3 43.67 15.17 -27.95
CA ARG A 3 43.24 13.80 -28.17
C ARG A 3 42.15 13.47 -27.11
N PRO A 4 40.98 12.93 -27.52
CA PRO A 4 39.97 12.47 -26.60
C PRO A 4 40.60 11.36 -25.74
N ARG A 5 40.63 11.55 -24.43
CA ARG A 5 41.01 10.52 -23.46
C ARG A 5 39.87 9.54 -23.32
N GLY A 6 40.03 8.34 -23.84
CA GLY A 6 39.10 7.24 -23.64
C GLY A 6 39.22 6.64 -22.23
N PHE A 7 38.14 6.06 -21.73
CA PHE A 7 38.18 5.32 -20.46
C PHE A 7 39.04 4.06 -20.59
N THR A 8 39.79 3.76 -19.55
CA THR A 8 40.54 2.53 -19.46
C THR A 8 39.63 1.36 -19.06
N LEU A 9 39.96 0.14 -19.50
CA LEU A 9 39.21 -1.05 -19.15
C LEU A 9 39.18 -1.28 -17.65
N ILE A 10 40.28 -1.03 -16.94
CA ILE A 10 40.34 -1.17 -15.49
C ILE A 10 39.41 -0.17 -14.75
N GLU A 11 39.29 1.05 -15.26
CA GLU A 11 38.42 2.05 -14.69
C GLU A 11 36.95 1.65 -14.75
N VAL A 12 36.52 1.08 -15.86
CA VAL A 12 35.17 0.53 -16.00
C VAL A 12 34.96 -0.66 -15.06
N MET A 13 35.93 -1.56 -14.93
CA MET A 13 35.83 -2.70 -14.01
C MET A 13 35.69 -2.26 -12.53
N ILE A 14 36.44 -1.25 -12.14
CA ILE A 14 36.31 -0.72 -10.76
C ILE A 14 34.95 -0.07 -10.56
N THR A 15 34.45 0.70 -11.51
CA THR A 15 33.13 1.37 -11.39
C THR A 15 31.99 0.38 -11.28
N ILE A 16 31.96 -0.67 -12.11
CA ILE A 16 30.92 -1.69 -12.00
C ILE A 16 31.00 -2.49 -10.70
N ALA A 17 32.20 -2.75 -10.18
CA ALA A 17 32.38 -3.42 -8.89
C ALA A 17 31.79 -2.59 -7.75
N ILE A 18 32.03 -1.28 -7.71
CA ILE A 18 31.48 -0.38 -6.71
C ILE A 18 29.94 -0.33 -6.82
N ILE A 19 29.40 -0.19 -8.03
CA ILE A 19 27.95 -0.16 -8.26
C ILE A 19 27.32 -1.47 -7.78
N ALA A 20 27.92 -2.62 -8.05
CA ALA A 20 27.42 -3.92 -7.61
C ALA A 20 27.31 -4.03 -6.09
N ILE A 21 28.32 -3.55 -5.36
CA ILE A 21 28.30 -3.55 -3.89
C ILE A 21 27.19 -2.63 -3.35
N LEU A 22 27.07 -1.44 -3.89
CA LEU A 22 26.02 -0.50 -3.47
C LEU A 22 24.62 -1.02 -3.80
N ALA A 23 24.43 -1.60 -4.98
CA ALA A 23 23.15 -2.19 -5.39
C ALA A 23 22.72 -3.35 -4.48
N ALA A 24 23.65 -4.19 -4.04
CA ALA A 24 23.36 -5.30 -3.15
C ALA A 24 22.71 -4.87 -1.82
N VAL A 25 23.02 -3.67 -1.33
CA VAL A 25 22.42 -3.11 -0.11
C VAL A 25 21.16 -2.28 -0.42
N ALA A 26 21.18 -1.54 -1.52
CA ALA A 26 20.10 -0.60 -1.86
C ALA A 26 18.80 -1.30 -2.27
N ILE A 27 18.87 -2.37 -3.06
CA ILE A 27 17.69 -3.06 -3.60
C ILE A 27 16.79 -3.62 -2.49
N PRO A 28 17.27 -4.43 -1.53
CA PRO A 28 16.41 -4.98 -0.48
C PRO A 28 15.82 -3.88 0.42
N SER A 29 16.59 -2.85 0.73
CA SER A 29 16.11 -1.72 1.53
C SER A 29 14.98 -0.95 0.84
N TYR A 30 15.08 -0.74 -0.46
CA TYR A 30 14.04 -0.08 -1.25
C TYR A 30 12.73 -0.88 -1.31
N SER A 31 12.80 -2.19 -1.50
CA SER A 31 11.62 -3.05 -1.55
C SER A 31 10.84 -3.05 -0.22
N GLU A 32 11.54 -3.03 0.90
CA GLU A 32 10.94 -2.94 2.23
C GLU A 32 10.24 -1.58 2.44
N TYR A 33 10.85 -0.50 1.99
CA TYR A 33 10.25 0.84 2.06
C TYR A 33 8.96 0.94 1.24
N VAL A 34 8.95 0.42 0.02
CA VAL A 34 7.76 0.37 -0.84
C VAL A 34 6.65 -0.46 -0.20
N ARG A 35 6.98 -1.61 0.39
CA ARG A 35 6.01 -2.46 1.08
C ARG A 35 5.34 -1.73 2.25
N ARG A 36 6.11 -1.01 3.06
CA ARG A 36 5.57 -0.20 4.17
C ARG A 36 4.65 0.90 3.68
N GLY A 37 4.99 1.56 2.59
CA GLY A 37 4.14 2.58 1.96
C GLY A 37 2.78 2.02 1.53
N ARG A 38 2.76 0.82 0.97
CA ARG A 38 1.50 0.14 0.58
C ARG A 38 0.63 -0.22 1.79
N ILE A 39 1.24 -0.70 2.88
CA ILE A 39 0.51 -1.00 4.12
C ILE A 39 -0.16 0.27 4.68
N THR A 40 0.52 1.41 4.63
CA THR A 40 -0.03 2.69 5.08
C THR A 40 -1.28 3.10 4.27
N GLU A 41 -1.31 2.83 2.98
CA GLU A 41 -2.49 3.04 2.13
C GLU A 41 -3.71 2.25 2.65
N ALA A 42 -3.53 0.96 2.92
CA ALA A 42 -4.60 0.11 3.45
C ALA A 42 -5.08 0.54 4.84
N VAL A 43 -4.15 0.88 5.74
CA VAL A 43 -4.47 1.37 7.08
C VAL A 43 -5.26 2.67 7.02
N SER A 44 -4.88 3.59 6.13
CA SER A 44 -5.60 4.85 5.93
C SER A 44 -7.04 4.62 5.45
N ALA A 45 -7.23 3.74 4.46
CA ALA A 45 -8.56 3.40 3.95
C ALA A 45 -9.46 2.78 5.04
N LEU A 46 -8.93 1.83 5.82
CA LEU A 46 -9.66 1.18 6.90
C LEU A 46 -9.97 2.14 8.05
N SER A 47 -9.05 3.05 8.39
CA SER A 47 -9.27 4.07 9.41
C SER A 47 -10.39 5.04 9.02
N GLY A 48 -10.42 5.48 7.76
CA GLY A 48 -11.51 6.29 7.23
C GLY A 48 -12.85 5.55 7.25
N MET A 49 -12.82 4.25 6.95
CA MET A 49 -14.03 3.42 6.96
C MET A 49 -14.59 3.24 8.38
N ARG A 50 -13.74 3.12 9.39
CA ARG A 50 -14.17 3.02 10.79
C ARG A 50 -15.09 4.18 11.19
N VAL A 51 -14.70 5.41 10.84
CA VAL A 51 -15.51 6.61 11.15
C VAL A 51 -16.86 6.57 10.44
N LYS A 52 -16.88 6.18 9.18
CA LYS A 52 -18.11 6.07 8.39
C LYS A 52 -19.04 4.98 8.91
N MET A 53 -18.49 3.87 9.37
CA MET A 53 -19.26 2.78 9.98
C MET A 53 -19.89 3.21 11.30
N GLU A 54 -19.18 3.96 12.13
CA GLU A 54 -19.71 4.51 13.35
C GLU A 54 -20.86 5.49 13.07
N GLN A 55 -20.70 6.35 12.08
CA GLN A 55 -21.77 7.26 11.64
C GLN A 55 -23.00 6.49 11.15
N TYR A 56 -22.79 5.46 10.33
CA TYR A 56 -23.89 4.59 9.88
C TYR A 56 -24.64 3.93 11.05
N PHE A 57 -23.90 3.46 12.05
CA PHE A 57 -24.49 2.87 13.25
C PHE A 57 -25.31 3.88 14.07
N GLN A 58 -24.83 5.11 14.20
CA GLN A 58 -25.57 6.15 14.90
C GLN A 58 -26.91 6.47 14.21
N ASP A 59 -26.92 6.47 12.87
CA ASP A 59 -28.10 6.76 12.09
C ASP A 59 -29.11 5.58 12.06
N ASN A 60 -28.61 4.35 11.93
CA ASN A 60 -29.44 3.16 11.68
C ASN A 60 -29.54 2.19 12.89
N ARG A 61 -28.70 2.36 13.90
CA ARG A 61 -28.56 1.47 15.08
C ARG A 61 -28.22 0.02 14.73
N THR A 62 -27.71 -0.22 13.53
CA THR A 62 -27.27 -1.53 13.04
C THR A 62 -26.21 -1.36 11.97
N TYR A 63 -25.33 -2.35 11.83
CA TYR A 63 -24.35 -2.39 10.72
C TYR A 63 -24.87 -3.15 9.50
N VAL A 64 -26.01 -3.77 9.58
CA VAL A 64 -26.59 -4.54 8.45
C VAL A 64 -26.82 -3.61 7.27
N GLY A 65 -26.26 -3.95 6.12
CA GLY A 65 -26.35 -3.16 4.90
C GLY A 65 -25.35 -1.98 4.77
N ALA A 66 -24.49 -1.78 5.74
CA ALA A 66 -23.56 -0.65 5.76
C ALA A 66 -22.62 -0.59 4.54
N CYS A 67 -22.09 -1.72 4.08
CA CYS A 67 -21.16 -1.77 2.94
C CYS A 67 -21.84 -1.65 1.56
N ALA A 68 -23.13 -1.44 1.50
CA ALA A 68 -23.84 -1.32 0.22
C ALA A 68 -23.49 0.00 -0.49
N ALA A 69 -23.48 -0.02 -1.81
CA ALA A 69 -23.30 1.17 -2.61
C ALA A 69 -24.45 2.17 -2.34
N GLY A 70 -24.09 3.46 -2.22
CA GLY A 70 -25.06 4.52 -1.95
C GLY A 70 -25.37 4.76 -0.46
N THR A 71 -24.77 4.00 0.47
CA THR A 71 -24.84 4.26 1.91
C THR A 71 -23.81 5.30 2.34
N VAL A 72 -23.92 5.80 3.57
CA VAL A 72 -22.91 6.69 4.19
C VAL A 72 -21.55 5.99 4.33
N ALA A 73 -21.55 4.67 4.43
CA ALA A 73 -20.37 3.85 4.61
C ALA A 73 -20.21 2.80 3.50
N PRO A 74 -20.06 3.20 2.22
CA PRO A 74 -19.83 2.24 1.16
C PRO A 74 -18.47 1.54 1.33
N LYS A 75 -18.36 0.32 0.81
CA LYS A 75 -17.08 -0.41 0.78
C LYS A 75 -15.99 0.50 0.17
N PRO A 76 -14.77 0.56 0.76
CA PRO A 76 -13.66 1.26 0.14
C PRO A 76 -13.39 0.74 -1.28
N THR A 77 -12.99 1.62 -2.16
CA THR A 77 -12.59 1.22 -3.52
C THR A 77 -11.33 0.37 -3.47
N ASP A 78 -11.34 -0.72 -4.21
CA ASP A 78 -10.18 -1.58 -4.33
C ASP A 78 -9.03 -0.81 -4.99
N SER A 79 -7.82 -0.98 -4.46
CA SER A 79 -6.61 -0.40 -5.02
C SER A 79 -5.83 -1.44 -5.81
N THR A 80 -4.77 -1.00 -6.52
CA THR A 80 -3.88 -1.90 -7.27
C THR A 80 -3.22 -2.96 -6.37
N ASN A 81 -3.06 -2.65 -5.09
CA ASN A 81 -2.34 -3.51 -4.15
C ASN A 81 -3.27 -4.30 -3.23
N PHE A 82 -4.53 -3.88 -3.06
CA PHE A 82 -5.44 -4.41 -2.04
C PHE A 82 -6.88 -4.45 -2.52
N ALA A 83 -7.56 -5.55 -2.19
CA ALA A 83 -8.99 -5.68 -2.32
C ALA A 83 -9.64 -5.66 -0.92
N PHE A 84 -10.68 -4.89 -0.75
CA PHE A 84 -11.40 -4.77 0.52
C PHE A 84 -12.67 -5.59 0.48
N THR A 85 -12.94 -6.35 1.53
CA THR A 85 -14.16 -7.16 1.66
C THR A 85 -14.89 -6.84 2.96
N CYS A 86 -16.18 -7.01 2.96
CA CYS A 86 -17.03 -6.85 4.14
C CYS A 86 -17.71 -8.21 4.43
N PRO A 87 -16.99 -9.19 4.98
CA PRO A 87 -17.51 -10.56 5.09
C PRO A 87 -18.60 -10.71 6.12
N THR A 88 -18.59 -9.92 7.19
CA THR A 88 -19.52 -10.06 8.31
C THR A 88 -20.05 -8.71 8.78
N LEU A 89 -21.34 -8.50 8.59
CA LEU A 89 -22.10 -7.36 9.10
C LEU A 89 -23.26 -7.88 9.92
N ALA A 90 -23.19 -7.72 11.23
CA ALA A 90 -24.25 -8.05 12.17
C ALA A 90 -24.81 -6.75 12.78
N ALA A 91 -25.90 -6.87 13.55
CA ALA A 91 -26.52 -5.69 14.14
C ALA A 91 -25.56 -4.89 15.06
N THR A 92 -24.63 -5.58 15.74
CA THR A 92 -23.71 -4.98 16.71
C THR A 92 -22.24 -5.23 16.41
N LEU A 93 -21.91 -5.98 15.35
CA LEU A 93 -20.53 -6.35 15.01
C LEU A 93 -20.26 -6.08 13.54
N CYS A 94 -19.18 -5.37 13.27
CA CYS A 94 -18.64 -5.16 11.96
C CYS A 94 -17.19 -5.66 11.91
N ILE A 95 -16.92 -6.60 11.01
CA ILE A 95 -15.56 -7.10 10.75
C ILE A 95 -15.20 -6.74 9.32
N PHE A 96 -14.09 -6.03 9.16
CA PHE A 96 -13.46 -5.78 7.87
C PHE A 96 -12.31 -6.73 7.67
N GLU A 97 -12.30 -7.41 6.55
CA GLU A 97 -11.22 -8.28 6.15
C GLU A 97 -10.49 -7.69 4.95
N PHE A 98 -9.22 -7.84 4.98
CA PHE A 98 -8.27 -7.29 4.05
C PHE A 98 -7.63 -8.46 3.28
N CYS A 99 -7.89 -8.55 1.99
CA CYS A 99 -7.29 -9.53 1.09
C CYS A 99 -6.32 -8.88 0.12
N ARG A 100 -5.22 -9.59 -0.11
CA ARG A 100 -4.21 -9.23 -1.12
C ARG A 100 -4.64 -9.72 -2.50
#